data_7900651da90effda09f4e18b5d3fad29
#
_entry.id   7900651da90effda09f4e18b5d3fad29
#
_cell.length_a   1.000
_cell.length_b   1.000
_cell.length_c   1.000
_cell.angle_alpha   90.00
_cell.angle_beta   90.00
_cell.angle_gamma   90.00
#
_symmetry.space_group_name_H-M   'P 1'
#
loop_
_entity.id
_entity.type
_entity.pdbx_description
1 polymer ?
#
loop_
_entity_poly.entity_id
_entity_poly.type
_entity_poly.pdbx_seq_one_letter_code
_entity_poly.pdbx_strand_id
1 'polypeptide(L)'
;NGEKKQIMADLPTHKEGVALVFKVLLDPEIGALKNLDEIDAVGHRVVQGGDLFEKSCIVTKEVEDGIESLIDLAPVHNAGHLRGLRAVDALMPHTPQVVVFDNAFHSTMPDYAYLYAVPYDLYKKYHVRRYGFHGTSHRYVSHRVCEMLGVDIKTQKIITCHIGNGASITAIKGGKVIDTSMGLTPLAGLMMGSRSGDIDPSAVTYLMEKLGKKPQEMADYLNKECGVLGITGISSDMRDIENADNAGDKMAHLALQMYTYRIKKYIGA
;
A
#
# COMPACT_ATOMS: atom_id res chain seq x y z
N ASN A 1 2.30 -13.30 25.26
CA ASN A 1 2.52 -14.68 25.72
C ASN A 1 2.60 -15.72 24.59
N GLY A 2 2.35 -15.39 23.32
CA GLY A 2 2.60 -16.27 22.18
C GLY A 2 1.54 -17.35 21.89
N GLU A 3 0.51 -17.46 22.68
CA GLU A 3 -0.58 -18.39 22.42
C GLU A 3 -1.49 -17.83 21.32
N LYS A 4 -1.66 -18.58 20.21
CA LYS A 4 -2.53 -18.21 19.11
C LYS A 4 -3.92 -18.81 19.32
N LYS A 5 -4.96 -17.97 19.36
CA LYS A 5 -6.36 -18.40 19.33
C LYS A 5 -6.95 -18.08 17.96
N GLN A 6 -7.72 -19.01 17.40
CA GLN A 6 -8.47 -18.82 16.17
C GLN A 6 -9.96 -18.73 16.50
N ILE A 7 -10.61 -17.69 15.98
CA ILE A 7 -12.05 -17.46 16.10
C ILE A 7 -12.65 -17.54 14.70
N MET A 8 -13.53 -18.50 14.47
CA MET A 8 -14.29 -18.60 13.22
C MET A 8 -15.54 -17.75 13.34
N ALA A 9 -15.71 -16.79 12.43
CA ALA A 9 -16.87 -15.91 12.40
C ALA A 9 -17.20 -15.55 10.96
N ASP A 10 -18.48 -15.36 10.66
CA ASP A 10 -18.93 -14.77 9.41
C ASP A 10 -18.78 -13.24 9.52
N LEU A 11 -17.98 -12.65 8.62
CA LEU A 11 -17.64 -11.23 8.61
C LEU A 11 -17.98 -10.63 7.24
N PRO A 12 -19.26 -10.47 6.92
CA PRO A 12 -19.70 -10.02 5.61
C PRO A 12 -19.27 -8.59 5.29
N THR A 13 -19.08 -7.74 6.31
CA THR A 13 -18.62 -6.36 6.13
C THR A 13 -17.53 -5.97 7.13
N HIS A 14 -16.89 -4.82 6.90
CA HIS A 14 -15.91 -4.25 7.83
C HIS A 14 -16.54 -3.92 9.20
N LYS A 15 -17.84 -3.61 9.26
CA LYS A 15 -18.54 -3.30 10.51
C LYS A 15 -18.52 -4.49 11.47
N GLU A 16 -18.88 -5.68 10.97
CA GLU A 16 -18.84 -6.92 11.74
C GLU A 16 -17.40 -7.27 12.15
N GLY A 17 -16.44 -7.03 11.24
CA GLY A 17 -15.02 -7.23 11.55
C GLY A 17 -14.54 -6.34 12.70
N VAL A 18 -14.82 -5.05 12.66
CA VAL A 18 -14.47 -4.10 13.74
C VAL A 18 -15.19 -4.45 15.04
N ALA A 19 -16.49 -4.78 14.97
CA ALA A 19 -17.24 -5.19 16.15
C ALA A 19 -16.68 -6.45 16.80
N LEU A 20 -16.23 -7.43 16.00
CA LEU A 20 -15.57 -8.63 16.52
C LEU A 20 -14.23 -8.30 17.20
N VAL A 21 -13.43 -7.41 16.61
CA VAL A 21 -12.18 -6.94 17.23
C VAL A 21 -12.44 -6.35 18.62
N PHE A 22 -13.41 -5.46 18.75
CA PHE A 22 -13.76 -4.88 20.05
C PHE A 22 -14.29 -5.94 21.04
N LYS A 23 -15.12 -6.87 20.56
CA LYS A 23 -15.59 -7.98 21.40
C LYS A 23 -14.42 -8.81 21.94
N VAL A 24 -13.42 -9.10 21.12
CA VAL A 24 -12.24 -9.86 21.55
C VAL A 24 -11.36 -9.04 22.49
N LEU A 25 -11.21 -7.74 22.24
CA LEU A 25 -10.43 -6.86 23.13
C LEU A 25 -11.05 -6.76 24.54
N LEU A 26 -12.38 -6.85 24.65
CA LEU A 26 -13.13 -6.77 25.90
C LEU A 26 -13.45 -8.15 26.51
N ASP A 27 -13.04 -9.24 25.88
CA ASP A 27 -13.33 -10.58 26.37
C ASP A 27 -12.67 -10.80 27.75
N PRO A 28 -13.41 -11.26 28.78
CA PRO A 28 -12.89 -11.37 30.13
C PRO A 28 -11.76 -12.40 30.31
N GLU A 29 -11.63 -13.36 29.38
CA GLU A 29 -10.60 -14.42 29.46
C GLU A 29 -9.36 -14.09 28.63
N ILE A 30 -9.55 -13.47 27.44
CA ILE A 30 -8.47 -13.29 26.46
C ILE A 30 -8.27 -11.83 26.09
N GLY A 31 -9.19 -10.93 26.44
CA GLY A 31 -9.14 -9.52 26.10
C GLY A 31 -8.02 -8.77 26.84
N ALA A 32 -7.60 -7.69 26.22
CA ALA A 32 -6.57 -6.81 26.77
C ALA A 32 -7.15 -5.60 27.52
N LEU A 33 -8.44 -5.33 27.38
CA LEU A 33 -9.12 -4.14 27.89
C LEU A 33 -10.29 -4.52 28.81
N LYS A 34 -10.55 -3.70 29.81
CA LYS A 34 -11.73 -3.84 30.69
C LYS A 34 -12.94 -3.10 30.10
N ASN A 35 -12.71 -1.98 29.43
CA ASN A 35 -13.71 -1.18 28.73
C ASN A 35 -13.05 -0.42 27.57
N LEU A 36 -13.86 0.14 26.66
CA LEU A 36 -13.34 0.90 25.52
C LEU A 36 -12.77 2.28 25.90
N ASP A 37 -13.08 2.79 27.08
CA ASP A 37 -12.57 4.09 27.57
C ASP A 37 -11.07 4.04 27.89
N GLU A 38 -10.47 2.83 27.94
CA GLU A 38 -9.03 2.66 28.05
C GLU A 38 -8.29 2.95 26.73
N ILE A 39 -9.01 3.15 25.62
CA ILE A 39 -8.43 3.50 24.32
C ILE A 39 -8.32 5.02 24.22
N ASP A 40 -7.10 5.54 24.31
CA ASP A 40 -6.84 6.99 24.24
C ASP A 40 -6.97 7.57 22.83
N ALA A 41 -6.68 6.77 21.79
CA ALA A 41 -6.76 7.21 20.40
C ALA A 41 -6.80 6.02 19.42
N VAL A 42 -7.32 6.26 18.21
CA VAL A 42 -7.34 5.27 17.12
C VAL A 42 -6.57 5.79 15.92
N GLY A 43 -5.59 5.01 15.44
CA GLY A 43 -4.85 5.29 14.22
C GLY A 43 -5.39 4.49 13.03
N HIS A 44 -5.65 5.17 11.91
CA HIS A 44 -6.10 4.56 10.67
C HIS A 44 -5.06 4.76 9.57
N ARG A 45 -4.68 3.68 8.89
CA ARG A 45 -3.95 3.78 7.63
C ARG A 45 -4.94 3.99 6.48
N VAL A 46 -4.77 5.07 5.72
CA VAL A 46 -5.52 5.37 4.50
C VAL A 46 -4.58 5.31 3.30
N VAL A 47 -4.92 4.53 2.28
CA VAL A 47 -4.02 4.28 1.15
C VAL A 47 -3.82 5.52 0.31
N GLN A 48 -4.90 6.24 -0.05
CA GLN A 48 -4.80 7.37 -0.96
C GLN A 48 -5.29 8.68 -0.31
N GLY A 49 -4.35 9.60 -0.10
CA GLY A 49 -4.60 10.96 0.37
C GLY A 49 -4.58 12.01 -0.73
N GLY A 50 -4.33 11.60 -1.99
CA GLY A 50 -4.22 12.50 -3.12
C GLY A 50 -3.09 13.52 -2.94
N ASP A 51 -3.31 14.69 -3.48
CA ASP A 51 -2.55 15.91 -3.23
C ASP A 51 -3.21 16.81 -2.16
N LEU A 52 -4.28 16.31 -1.52
CA LEU A 52 -4.99 17.01 -0.43
C LEU A 52 -4.30 16.83 0.93
N PHE A 53 -3.67 15.68 1.16
CA PHE A 53 -3.11 15.32 2.45
C PHE A 53 -1.61 15.01 2.37
N GLU A 54 -0.80 15.95 2.82
CA GLU A 54 0.68 15.82 2.84
C GLU A 54 1.23 15.23 4.15
N LYS A 55 0.39 15.07 5.17
CA LYS A 55 0.76 14.56 6.49
C LYS A 55 -0.42 13.90 7.20
N SER A 56 -0.13 13.17 8.27
CA SER A 56 -1.15 12.64 9.17
C SER A 56 -1.97 13.79 9.80
N CYS A 57 -3.26 13.57 9.99
CA CYS A 57 -4.14 14.56 10.62
C CYS A 57 -5.21 13.89 11.50
N ILE A 58 -5.77 14.67 12.42
CA ILE A 58 -6.94 14.26 13.21
C ILE A 58 -8.14 14.16 12.27
N VAL A 59 -8.95 13.12 12.44
CA VAL A 59 -10.19 12.92 11.67
C VAL A 59 -11.18 14.01 12.07
N THR A 60 -11.64 14.74 11.07
CA THR A 60 -12.75 15.69 11.14
C THR A 60 -13.70 15.39 9.98
N LYS A 61 -14.86 16.05 9.95
CA LYS A 61 -15.78 15.92 8.82
C LYS A 61 -15.14 16.30 7.48
N GLU A 62 -14.33 17.36 7.49
CA GLU A 62 -13.61 17.83 6.29
C GLU A 62 -12.58 16.80 5.81
N VAL A 63 -11.93 16.08 6.73
CA VAL A 63 -10.99 15.00 6.40
C VAL A 63 -11.73 13.81 5.79
N GLU A 64 -12.88 13.41 6.35
CA GLU A 64 -13.72 12.36 5.76
C GLU A 64 -14.20 12.74 4.36
N ASP A 65 -14.71 13.96 4.18
CA ASP A 65 -15.18 14.46 2.89
C ASP A 65 -14.04 14.51 1.86
N GLY A 66 -12.83 14.89 2.30
CA GLY A 66 -11.63 14.84 1.49
C GLY A 66 -11.27 13.41 1.06
N ILE A 67 -11.31 12.44 1.97
CA ILE A 67 -11.07 11.03 1.64
C ILE A 67 -12.15 10.50 0.69
N GLU A 68 -13.41 10.90 0.90
CA GLU A 68 -14.54 10.51 0.05
C GLU A 68 -14.39 11.02 -1.38
N SER A 69 -13.92 12.27 -1.56
CA SER A 69 -13.65 12.86 -2.88
C SER A 69 -12.53 12.15 -3.66
N LEU A 70 -11.68 11.39 -2.97
CA LEU A 70 -10.58 10.62 -3.55
C LEU A 70 -10.92 9.14 -3.83
N ILE A 71 -12.19 8.75 -3.67
CA ILE A 71 -12.60 7.35 -3.91
C ILE A 71 -12.29 6.94 -5.35
N ASP A 72 -12.48 7.81 -6.33
CA ASP A 72 -12.22 7.50 -7.73
C ASP A 72 -10.75 7.16 -8.02
N LEU A 73 -9.81 7.70 -7.23
CA LEU A 73 -8.38 7.35 -7.32
C LEU A 73 -8.04 6.00 -6.68
N ALA A 74 -8.83 5.56 -5.71
CA ALA A 74 -8.62 4.30 -4.99
C ALA A 74 -9.96 3.68 -4.55
N PRO A 75 -10.82 3.26 -5.50
CA PRO A 75 -12.22 2.90 -5.20
C PRO A 75 -12.35 1.74 -4.23
N VAL A 76 -11.50 0.72 -4.34
CA VAL A 76 -11.52 -0.44 -3.44
C VAL A 76 -11.05 -0.08 -2.04
N HIS A 77 -10.00 0.75 -1.93
CA HIS A 77 -9.33 1.04 -0.66
C HIS A 77 -10.04 2.15 0.11
N ASN A 78 -10.21 3.35 -0.48
CA ASN A 78 -10.73 4.52 0.25
C ASN A 78 -12.18 4.32 0.72
N ALA A 79 -13.03 3.68 -0.07
CA ALA A 79 -14.38 3.33 0.37
C ALA A 79 -14.37 2.40 1.59
N GLY A 80 -13.44 1.44 1.65
CA GLY A 80 -13.22 0.57 2.80
C GLY A 80 -12.74 1.32 4.04
N HIS A 81 -11.77 2.22 3.84
CA HIS A 81 -11.22 3.06 4.92
C HIS A 81 -12.27 3.96 5.55
N LEU A 82 -13.09 4.64 4.75
CA LEU A 82 -14.20 5.45 5.26
C LEU A 82 -15.21 4.64 6.08
N ARG A 83 -15.54 3.42 5.64
CA ARG A 83 -16.41 2.54 6.45
C ARG A 83 -15.76 2.20 7.79
N GLY A 84 -14.45 1.96 7.81
CA GLY A 84 -13.69 1.72 9.05
C GLY A 84 -13.70 2.93 10.00
N LEU A 85 -13.43 4.12 9.47
CA LEU A 85 -13.48 5.39 10.23
C LEU A 85 -14.85 5.61 10.87
N ARG A 86 -15.91 5.54 10.05
CA ARG A 86 -17.30 5.74 10.49
C ARG A 86 -17.78 4.65 11.47
N ALA A 87 -17.27 3.42 11.36
CA ALA A 87 -17.57 2.35 12.31
C ALA A 87 -16.95 2.62 13.69
N VAL A 88 -15.73 3.14 13.72
CA VAL A 88 -15.06 3.53 14.97
C VAL A 88 -15.76 4.75 15.60
N ASP A 89 -16.12 5.76 14.81
CA ASP A 89 -16.85 6.93 15.28
C ASP A 89 -18.19 6.55 15.95
N ALA A 90 -18.92 5.61 15.34
CA ALA A 90 -20.19 5.12 15.90
C ALA A 90 -20.02 4.32 17.21
N LEU A 91 -18.88 3.67 17.43
CA LEU A 91 -18.64 2.83 18.61
C LEU A 91 -17.90 3.61 19.73
N MET A 92 -17.09 4.59 19.36
CA MET A 92 -16.24 5.37 20.26
C MET A 92 -16.28 6.88 19.87
N PRO A 93 -17.41 7.56 19.99
CA PRO A 93 -17.61 8.91 19.43
C PRO A 93 -16.77 10.00 20.11
N HIS A 94 -16.17 9.69 21.26
CA HIS A 94 -15.34 10.63 22.03
C HIS A 94 -13.83 10.35 21.91
N THR A 95 -13.46 9.22 21.27
CA THR A 95 -12.05 8.82 21.14
C THR A 95 -11.44 9.48 19.91
N PRO A 96 -10.36 10.26 20.06
CA PRO A 96 -9.68 10.89 18.94
C PRO A 96 -9.24 9.87 17.89
N GLN A 97 -9.50 10.15 16.63
CA GLN A 97 -9.04 9.33 15.51
C GLN A 97 -8.00 10.11 14.69
N VAL A 98 -6.97 9.44 14.24
CA VAL A 98 -5.89 9.98 13.39
C VAL A 98 -5.79 9.16 12.11
N VAL A 99 -5.73 9.82 10.97
CA VAL A 99 -5.42 9.18 9.69
C VAL A 99 -3.96 9.39 9.32
N VAL A 100 -3.36 8.32 8.81
CA VAL A 100 -2.01 8.29 8.25
C VAL A 100 -2.11 7.87 6.79
N PHE A 101 -1.76 8.77 5.88
CA PHE A 101 -1.87 8.52 4.45
C PHE A 101 -0.62 7.83 3.91
N ASP A 102 -0.81 6.74 3.19
CA ASP A 102 0.27 5.90 2.69
C ASP A 102 1.15 6.61 1.65
N ASN A 103 0.59 7.57 0.94
CA ASN A 103 1.28 8.39 -0.04
C ASN A 103 1.89 9.68 0.52
N ALA A 104 1.55 10.10 1.75
CA ALA A 104 1.92 11.42 2.28
C ALA A 104 3.44 11.66 2.35
N PHE A 105 4.24 10.63 2.68
CA PHE A 105 5.69 10.75 2.71
C PHE A 105 6.30 11.11 1.33
N HIS A 106 5.60 10.76 0.25
CA HIS A 106 6.01 11.01 -1.14
C HIS A 106 5.57 12.40 -1.65
N SER A 107 4.87 13.21 -0.86
CA SER A 107 4.39 14.55 -1.26
C SER A 107 5.53 15.52 -1.63
N THR A 108 6.74 15.24 -1.18
CA THR A 108 7.93 16.06 -1.46
C THR A 108 8.58 15.78 -2.82
N MET A 109 8.07 14.82 -3.60
CA MET A 109 8.59 14.59 -4.96
C MET A 109 8.44 15.85 -5.81
N PRO A 110 9.48 16.21 -6.60
CA PRO A 110 9.40 17.32 -7.54
C PRO A 110 8.45 17.00 -8.71
N ASP A 111 7.90 18.03 -9.34
CA ASP A 111 6.91 17.91 -10.41
C ASP A 111 7.40 17.08 -11.61
N TYR A 112 8.63 17.23 -12.00
CA TYR A 112 9.23 16.46 -13.08
C TYR A 112 9.37 14.95 -12.77
N ALA A 113 9.28 14.55 -11.49
CA ALA A 113 9.33 13.14 -11.07
C ALA A 113 7.92 12.55 -10.91
N TYR A 114 6.93 13.33 -10.47
CA TYR A 114 5.60 12.81 -10.28
C TYR A 114 4.67 12.93 -11.49
N LEU A 115 4.93 13.86 -12.42
CA LEU A 115 4.10 14.01 -13.60
C LEU A 115 4.35 12.89 -14.62
N TYR A 116 3.27 12.39 -15.22
CA TYR A 116 3.37 11.53 -16.38
C TYR A 116 3.46 12.37 -17.65
N ALA A 117 4.14 11.88 -18.66
CA ALA A 117 4.26 12.53 -19.98
C ALA A 117 2.97 12.39 -20.81
N VAL A 118 1.88 12.91 -20.28
CA VAL A 118 0.55 13.01 -20.91
C VAL A 118 0.10 14.47 -20.88
N PRO A 119 -0.95 14.87 -21.63
CA PRO A 119 -1.43 16.25 -21.58
C PRO A 119 -1.63 16.75 -20.14
N TYR A 120 -1.01 17.89 -19.81
CA TYR A 120 -0.96 18.43 -18.46
C TYR A 120 -2.35 18.66 -17.82
N ASP A 121 -3.35 18.95 -18.66
CA ASP A 121 -4.73 19.12 -18.20
C ASP A 121 -5.34 17.84 -17.59
N LEU A 122 -4.82 16.65 -17.92
CA LEU A 122 -5.25 15.39 -17.30
C LEU A 122 -4.81 15.34 -15.83
N TYR A 123 -3.63 15.89 -15.51
CA TYR A 123 -3.23 16.07 -14.11
C TYR A 123 -4.16 17.06 -13.42
N LYS A 124 -4.38 18.25 -13.98
CA LYS A 124 -5.23 19.27 -13.36
C LYS A 124 -6.66 18.81 -13.11
N LYS A 125 -7.23 18.07 -14.07
CA LYS A 125 -8.65 17.67 -14.03
C LYS A 125 -8.89 16.38 -13.26
N TYR A 126 -7.99 15.42 -13.41
CA TYR A 126 -8.19 14.05 -12.90
C TYR A 126 -7.13 13.61 -11.90
N HIS A 127 -6.21 14.50 -11.50
CA HIS A 127 -5.12 14.23 -10.56
C HIS A 127 -4.23 13.04 -11.00
N VAL A 128 -4.08 12.86 -12.32
CA VAL A 128 -3.26 11.76 -12.89
C VAL A 128 -1.78 12.10 -12.74
N ARG A 129 -1.17 11.50 -11.71
CA ARG A 129 0.24 11.65 -11.36
C ARG A 129 0.74 10.42 -10.60
N ARG A 130 2.05 10.33 -10.41
CA ARG A 130 2.67 9.39 -9.46
C ARG A 130 2.41 9.89 -8.03
N TYR A 131 1.93 9.01 -7.15
CA TYR A 131 1.77 9.28 -5.71
C TYR A 131 2.79 8.52 -4.88
N GLY A 132 3.05 7.25 -5.20
CA GLY A 132 3.85 6.36 -4.36
C GLY A 132 3.09 5.90 -3.12
N PHE A 133 3.50 4.77 -2.57
CA PHE A 133 2.83 4.13 -1.42
C PHE A 133 3.86 3.51 -0.48
N HIS A 134 3.41 2.87 0.60
CA HIS A 134 4.24 2.39 1.70
C HIS A 134 5.02 3.53 2.40
N GLY A 135 4.49 4.75 2.34
CA GLY A 135 5.15 5.95 2.84
C GLY A 135 5.51 5.87 4.30
N THR A 136 4.67 5.30 5.14
CA THR A 136 4.95 5.08 6.57
C THR A 136 6.19 4.19 6.76
N SER A 137 6.30 3.12 5.98
CA SER A 137 7.47 2.21 6.01
C SER A 137 8.73 2.90 5.52
N HIS A 138 8.68 3.57 4.37
CA HIS A 138 9.84 4.29 3.82
C HIS A 138 10.33 5.40 4.74
N ARG A 139 9.42 6.14 5.36
CA ARG A 139 9.72 7.15 6.35
C ARG A 139 10.41 6.53 7.58
N TYR A 140 9.81 5.50 8.15
CA TYR A 140 10.34 4.85 9.35
C TYR A 140 11.75 4.29 9.09
N VAL A 141 11.91 3.49 8.04
CA VAL A 141 13.20 2.83 7.73
C VAL A 141 14.29 3.87 7.44
N SER A 142 13.99 4.93 6.70
CA SER A 142 14.97 5.97 6.38
C SER A 142 15.43 6.76 7.60
N HIS A 143 14.54 7.04 8.55
CA HIS A 143 14.91 7.69 9.81
C HIS A 143 15.68 6.71 10.70
N ARG A 144 15.19 5.49 10.81
CA ARG A 144 15.78 4.48 11.69
C ARG A 144 17.21 4.12 11.30
N VAL A 145 17.53 3.98 10.01
CA VAL A 145 18.90 3.72 9.58
C VAL A 145 19.84 4.88 9.94
N CYS A 146 19.38 6.14 9.81
CA CYS A 146 20.17 7.29 10.22
C CYS A 146 20.44 7.32 11.73
N GLU A 147 19.41 7.02 12.55
CA GLU A 147 19.58 6.87 14.00
C GLU A 147 20.60 5.79 14.34
N MET A 148 20.51 4.62 13.72
CA MET A 148 21.43 3.49 13.97
C MET A 148 22.88 3.81 13.58
N LEU A 149 23.06 4.62 12.52
CA LEU A 149 24.39 5.04 12.05
C LEU A 149 24.89 6.30 12.74
N GLY A 150 24.08 6.98 13.55
CA GLY A 150 24.42 8.24 14.21
C GLY A 150 24.65 9.40 13.23
N VAL A 151 23.91 9.43 12.10
CA VAL A 151 24.06 10.46 11.06
C VAL A 151 22.81 11.30 10.90
N ASP A 152 22.96 12.57 10.49
CA ASP A 152 21.80 13.44 10.21
C ASP A 152 21.20 13.10 8.83
N ILE A 153 19.93 12.73 8.82
CA ILE A 153 19.17 12.41 7.60
C ILE A 153 19.22 13.52 6.56
N LYS A 154 19.35 14.78 6.99
CA LYS A 154 19.43 15.96 6.10
C LYS A 154 20.65 15.92 5.18
N THR A 155 21.70 15.19 5.55
CA THR A 155 22.94 15.07 4.79
C THR A 155 23.00 13.81 3.94
N GLN A 156 22.02 12.89 4.09
CA GLN A 156 22.08 11.56 3.48
C GLN A 156 21.29 11.45 2.17
N LYS A 157 21.75 10.52 1.33
CA LYS A 157 21.01 9.96 0.20
C LYS A 157 20.73 8.50 0.52
N ILE A 158 19.47 8.13 0.53
CA ILE A 158 19.02 6.82 0.99
C ILE A 158 18.10 6.21 -0.06
N ILE A 159 18.25 4.94 -0.34
CA ILE A 159 17.28 4.12 -1.06
C ILE A 159 16.66 3.16 -0.06
N THR A 160 15.36 3.22 0.10
CA THR A 160 14.61 2.28 0.95
C THR A 160 13.84 1.29 0.09
N CYS A 161 13.92 0.02 0.47
CA CYS A 161 13.24 -1.09 -0.18
C CYS A 161 12.20 -1.67 0.78
N HIS A 162 10.92 -1.47 0.48
CA HIS A 162 9.83 -2.16 1.13
C HIS A 162 9.52 -3.41 0.31
N ILE A 163 9.90 -4.58 0.80
CA ILE A 163 9.80 -5.84 0.08
C ILE A 163 8.88 -6.78 0.85
N GLY A 164 7.66 -6.88 0.39
CA GLY A 164 6.61 -7.75 0.92
C GLY A 164 5.78 -8.33 -0.24
N ASN A 165 4.57 -8.80 0.02
CA ASN A 165 3.64 -9.20 -1.05
C ASN A 165 3.33 -8.02 -1.99
N GLY A 166 3.17 -6.79 -1.43
CA GLY A 166 3.35 -5.54 -2.16
C GLY A 166 4.79 -5.07 -1.98
N ALA A 167 5.41 -4.48 -3.00
CA ALA A 167 6.79 -4.04 -2.96
C ALA A 167 6.99 -2.69 -3.64
N SER A 168 7.86 -1.84 -3.06
CA SER A 168 8.24 -0.57 -3.64
C SER A 168 9.65 -0.15 -3.21
N ILE A 169 10.26 0.70 -4.02
CA ILE A 169 11.55 1.33 -3.76
C ILE A 169 11.36 2.84 -3.80
N THR A 170 11.99 3.54 -2.86
CA THR A 170 11.89 4.99 -2.74
C THR A 170 13.29 5.60 -2.58
N ALA A 171 13.58 6.60 -3.40
CA ALA A 171 14.81 7.40 -3.32
C ALA A 171 14.57 8.65 -2.45
N ILE A 172 15.44 8.84 -1.47
CA ILE A 172 15.33 9.90 -0.45
C ILE A 172 16.63 10.69 -0.42
N LYS A 173 16.52 12.02 -0.47
CA LYS A 173 17.65 12.94 -0.36
C LYS A 173 17.36 14.00 0.70
N GLY A 174 18.19 14.09 1.71
CA GLY A 174 18.03 15.07 2.78
C GLY A 174 16.69 14.91 3.55
N GLY A 175 16.22 13.68 3.71
CA GLY A 175 14.95 13.36 4.38
C GLY A 175 13.70 13.57 3.52
N LYS A 176 13.85 14.00 2.26
CA LYS A 176 12.75 14.23 1.30
C LYS A 176 12.76 13.16 0.21
N VAL A 177 11.61 12.63 -0.12
CA VAL A 177 11.46 11.74 -1.27
C VAL A 177 11.69 12.52 -2.55
N ILE A 178 12.50 11.96 -3.44
CA ILE A 178 12.80 12.54 -4.76
C ILE A 178 12.22 11.68 -5.89
N ASP A 179 12.03 10.36 -5.67
CA ASP A 179 11.35 9.45 -6.59
C ASP A 179 10.89 8.18 -5.87
N THR A 180 9.98 7.43 -6.50
CA THR A 180 9.50 6.14 -6.00
C THR A 180 8.99 5.25 -7.12
N SER A 181 8.99 3.93 -6.91
CA SER A 181 8.63 2.96 -7.94
C SER A 181 7.12 2.84 -8.20
N MET A 182 6.26 2.98 -7.18
CA MET A 182 4.80 2.92 -7.37
C MET A 182 4.28 4.21 -8.01
N GLY A 183 3.19 4.10 -8.77
CA GLY A 183 2.65 5.15 -9.62
C GLY A 183 1.41 5.85 -9.06
N LEU A 184 0.42 6.06 -9.93
CA LEU A 184 -0.93 6.51 -9.58
C LEU A 184 -1.58 5.56 -8.59
N THR A 185 -1.34 4.26 -8.77
CA THR A 185 -1.83 3.17 -7.94
C THR A 185 -0.65 2.32 -7.44
N PRO A 186 -0.88 1.42 -6.46
CA PRO A 186 0.15 0.48 -5.99
C PRO A 186 0.50 -0.65 -6.99
N LEU A 187 0.09 -0.53 -8.26
CA LEU A 187 0.35 -1.54 -9.30
C LEU A 187 1.70 -1.34 -9.99
N ALA A 188 2.04 -0.10 -10.34
CA ALA A 188 3.28 0.22 -11.07
C ALA A 188 4.54 -0.10 -10.25
N GLY A 189 5.67 -0.23 -10.92
CA GLY A 189 6.97 -0.43 -10.33
C GLY A 189 7.43 -1.88 -10.35
N LEU A 190 7.79 -2.41 -9.19
CA LEU A 190 8.32 -3.76 -9.05
C LEU A 190 7.30 -4.85 -9.43
N MET A 191 7.78 -5.95 -9.94
CA MET A 191 7.03 -7.21 -9.91
C MET A 191 6.78 -7.59 -8.46
N MET A 192 5.54 -8.00 -8.13
CA MET A 192 5.12 -8.28 -6.75
C MET A 192 4.54 -9.70 -6.65
N GLY A 193 4.05 -10.10 -5.50
CA GLY A 193 3.48 -11.44 -5.32
C GLY A 193 2.38 -11.78 -6.32
N SER A 194 1.39 -10.89 -6.49
CA SER A 194 0.27 -11.05 -7.44
C SER A 194 0.09 -9.91 -8.42
N ARG A 195 0.92 -8.84 -8.34
CA ARG A 195 0.84 -7.66 -9.21
C ARG A 195 1.93 -7.68 -10.25
N SER A 196 1.58 -7.30 -11.48
CA SER A 196 2.53 -7.30 -12.61
C SER A 196 3.74 -6.37 -12.41
N GLY A 197 3.56 -5.24 -11.71
CA GLY A 197 4.49 -4.11 -11.79
C GLY A 197 4.40 -3.45 -13.17
N ASP A 198 5.49 -2.82 -13.58
CA ASP A 198 5.58 -2.12 -14.86
C ASP A 198 5.32 -3.04 -16.05
N ILE A 199 4.42 -2.61 -16.89
CA ILE A 199 4.08 -3.23 -18.17
C ILE A 199 3.88 -2.13 -19.21
N ASP A 200 4.20 -2.41 -20.47
CA ASP A 200 3.91 -1.50 -21.58
C ASP A 200 2.39 -1.25 -21.67
N PRO A 201 1.93 0.02 -21.71
CA PRO A 201 0.51 0.34 -21.85
C PRO A 201 -0.13 -0.29 -23.09
N SER A 202 0.61 -0.42 -24.20
CA SER A 202 0.13 -1.08 -25.42
C SER A 202 -0.05 -2.59 -25.22
N ALA A 203 0.78 -3.22 -24.38
CA ALA A 203 0.59 -4.62 -24.02
C ALA A 203 -0.69 -4.80 -23.19
N VAL A 204 -1.05 -3.85 -22.34
CA VAL A 204 -2.29 -3.90 -21.56
C VAL A 204 -3.51 -3.89 -22.50
N THR A 205 -3.59 -2.95 -23.42
CA THR A 205 -4.71 -2.87 -24.38
C THR A 205 -4.78 -4.08 -25.31
N TYR A 206 -3.62 -4.58 -25.75
CA TYR A 206 -3.53 -5.81 -26.55
C TYR A 206 -4.08 -7.04 -25.77
N LEU A 207 -3.71 -7.18 -24.50
CA LEU A 207 -4.20 -8.27 -23.66
C LEU A 207 -5.70 -8.14 -23.37
N MET A 208 -6.22 -6.92 -23.20
CA MET A 208 -7.66 -6.69 -23.05
C MET A 208 -8.43 -7.26 -24.24
N GLU A 209 -7.96 -6.98 -25.46
CA GLU A 209 -8.56 -7.52 -26.70
C GLU A 209 -8.47 -9.04 -26.75
N LYS A 210 -7.26 -9.61 -26.49
CA LYS A 210 -7.02 -11.07 -26.60
C LYS A 210 -7.79 -11.87 -25.55
N LEU A 211 -7.94 -11.33 -24.34
CA LEU A 211 -8.62 -12.01 -23.23
C LEU A 211 -10.10 -11.62 -23.11
N GLY A 212 -10.59 -10.68 -23.95
CA GLY A 212 -11.96 -10.18 -23.87
C GLY A 212 -12.28 -9.43 -22.56
N LYS A 213 -11.27 -8.88 -21.89
CA LYS A 213 -11.44 -8.22 -20.58
C LYS A 213 -11.81 -6.75 -20.72
N LYS A 214 -12.80 -6.31 -19.95
CA LYS A 214 -13.12 -4.90 -19.77
C LYS A 214 -12.03 -4.19 -18.94
N PRO A 215 -11.94 -2.84 -18.95
CA PRO A 215 -10.91 -2.12 -18.22
C PRO A 215 -10.78 -2.50 -16.74
N GLN A 216 -11.91 -2.63 -16.02
CA GLN A 216 -11.87 -3.01 -14.59
C GLN A 216 -11.42 -4.47 -14.40
N GLU A 217 -11.85 -5.37 -15.25
CA GLU A 217 -11.45 -6.79 -15.20
C GLU A 217 -9.95 -6.94 -15.50
N MET A 218 -9.40 -6.11 -16.40
CA MET A 218 -7.97 -6.07 -16.67
C MET A 218 -7.19 -5.49 -15.48
N ALA A 219 -7.70 -4.42 -14.86
CA ALA A 219 -7.09 -3.86 -13.67
C ALA A 219 -7.04 -4.91 -12.53
N ASP A 220 -8.11 -5.66 -12.33
CA ASP A 220 -8.18 -6.74 -11.34
C ASP A 220 -7.21 -7.88 -11.69
N TYR A 221 -7.13 -8.28 -12.95
CA TYR A 221 -6.20 -9.29 -13.43
C TYR A 221 -4.74 -8.92 -13.16
N LEU A 222 -4.34 -7.69 -13.52
CA LEU A 222 -2.98 -7.19 -13.30
C LEU A 222 -2.63 -7.07 -11.80
N ASN A 223 -3.61 -6.86 -10.94
CA ASN A 223 -3.41 -6.74 -9.49
C ASN A 223 -3.44 -8.07 -8.73
N LYS A 224 -4.17 -9.10 -9.23
CA LYS A 224 -4.50 -10.29 -8.44
C LYS A 224 -3.98 -11.59 -9.04
N GLU A 225 -3.73 -11.63 -10.37
CA GLU A 225 -3.43 -12.86 -11.11
C GLU A 225 -2.09 -12.82 -11.83
N CYS A 226 -1.31 -11.76 -11.65
CA CYS A 226 0.00 -11.55 -12.28
C CYS A 226 1.16 -11.71 -11.26
N GLY A 227 2.27 -11.07 -11.51
CA GLY A 227 3.44 -11.11 -10.63
C GLY A 227 4.05 -12.49 -10.51
N VAL A 228 4.57 -12.80 -9.33
CA VAL A 228 5.19 -14.11 -9.05
C VAL A 228 4.17 -15.23 -9.22
N LEU A 229 2.95 -15.05 -8.70
CA LEU A 229 1.85 -16.01 -8.88
C LEU A 229 1.56 -16.27 -10.36
N GLY A 230 1.44 -15.20 -11.17
CA GLY A 230 1.13 -15.32 -12.59
C GLY A 230 2.23 -16.01 -13.41
N ILE A 231 3.50 -15.86 -13.04
CA ILE A 231 4.63 -16.51 -13.70
C ILE A 231 4.73 -17.97 -13.30
N THR A 232 4.49 -18.29 -12.03
CA THR A 232 4.73 -19.64 -11.51
C THR A 232 3.48 -20.51 -11.49
N GLY A 233 2.30 -19.94 -11.33
CA GLY A 233 1.06 -20.67 -11.08
C GLY A 233 1.02 -21.38 -9.71
N ILE A 234 2.01 -21.15 -8.83
CA ILE A 234 2.16 -21.85 -7.55
C ILE A 234 1.55 -21.03 -6.41
N SER A 235 2.14 -19.88 -6.12
CA SER A 235 1.79 -19.06 -4.97
C SER A 235 2.26 -17.61 -5.16
N SER A 236 1.69 -16.68 -4.40
CA SER A 236 2.22 -15.32 -4.23
C SER A 236 3.20 -15.20 -3.07
N ASP A 237 3.38 -16.26 -2.27
CA ASP A 237 4.30 -16.30 -1.13
C ASP A 237 5.70 -16.72 -1.60
N MET A 238 6.68 -15.85 -1.38
CA MET A 238 8.06 -16.09 -1.81
C MET A 238 8.68 -17.34 -1.17
N ARG A 239 8.24 -17.75 0.02
CA ARG A 239 8.72 -18.96 0.68
C ARG A 239 8.36 -20.23 -0.13
N ASP A 240 7.15 -20.26 -0.69
CA ASP A 240 6.70 -21.37 -1.56
C ASP A 240 7.52 -21.39 -2.85
N ILE A 241 7.84 -20.21 -3.39
CA ILE A 241 8.63 -20.08 -4.61
C ILE A 241 10.08 -20.48 -4.40
N GLU A 242 10.70 -20.07 -3.29
CA GLU A 242 12.05 -20.49 -2.91
C GLU A 242 12.12 -22.03 -2.71
N ASN A 243 11.11 -22.61 -2.08
CA ASN A 243 11.02 -24.06 -1.93
C ASN A 243 10.89 -24.78 -3.28
N ALA A 244 10.08 -24.25 -4.20
CA ALA A 244 9.91 -24.80 -5.54
C ALA A 244 11.20 -24.68 -6.37
N ASP A 245 11.90 -23.54 -6.32
CA ASP A 245 13.20 -23.35 -6.96
C ASP A 245 14.24 -24.34 -6.44
N ASN A 246 14.35 -24.49 -5.13
CA ASN A 246 15.23 -25.47 -4.50
C ASN A 246 14.91 -26.91 -4.89
N ALA A 247 13.65 -27.19 -5.24
CA ALA A 247 13.20 -28.48 -5.79
C ALA A 247 13.44 -28.63 -7.31
N GLY A 248 13.98 -27.60 -7.96
CA GLY A 248 14.34 -27.61 -9.38
C GLY A 248 13.24 -27.12 -10.32
N ASP A 249 12.21 -26.42 -9.82
CA ASP A 249 11.17 -25.83 -10.67
C ASP A 249 11.71 -24.66 -11.47
N LYS A 250 11.64 -24.76 -12.81
CA LYS A 250 12.20 -23.76 -13.74
C LYS A 250 11.43 -22.44 -13.73
N MET A 251 10.12 -22.47 -13.51
CA MET A 251 9.31 -21.26 -13.49
C MET A 251 9.47 -20.50 -12.17
N ALA A 252 9.66 -21.20 -11.07
CA ALA A 252 10.04 -20.61 -9.79
C ALA A 252 11.41 -19.92 -9.90
N HIS A 253 12.40 -20.58 -10.50
CA HIS A 253 13.72 -19.99 -10.78
C HIS A 253 13.61 -18.71 -11.62
N LEU A 254 12.88 -18.78 -12.73
CA LEU A 254 12.64 -17.60 -13.59
C LEU A 254 11.97 -16.45 -12.83
N ALA A 255 10.94 -16.74 -12.03
CA ALA A 255 10.23 -15.73 -11.25
C ALA A 255 11.16 -15.03 -10.24
N LEU A 256 12.03 -15.77 -9.55
CA LEU A 256 13.05 -15.21 -8.64
C LEU A 256 14.05 -14.33 -9.38
N GLN A 257 14.51 -14.76 -10.56
CA GLN A 257 15.39 -13.93 -11.40
C GLN A 257 14.71 -12.65 -11.85
N MET A 258 13.45 -12.72 -12.32
CA MET A 258 12.67 -11.55 -12.73
C MET A 258 12.46 -10.59 -11.57
N TYR A 259 12.12 -11.12 -10.40
CA TYR A 259 11.87 -10.34 -9.18
C TYR A 259 13.12 -9.56 -8.74
N THR A 260 14.23 -10.26 -8.57
CA THR A 260 15.51 -9.67 -8.15
C THR A 260 16.07 -8.70 -9.20
N TYR A 261 15.89 -9.02 -10.50
CA TYR A 261 16.28 -8.11 -11.58
C TYR A 261 15.51 -6.78 -11.52
N ARG A 262 14.20 -6.80 -11.26
CA ARG A 262 13.38 -5.58 -11.15
C ARG A 262 13.80 -4.74 -9.94
N ILE A 263 14.10 -5.37 -8.81
CA ILE A 263 14.62 -4.67 -7.62
C ILE A 263 15.97 -4.00 -7.96
N LYS A 264 16.91 -4.75 -8.55
CA LYS A 264 18.21 -4.23 -8.98
C LYS A 264 18.06 -3.04 -9.93
N LYS A 265 17.13 -3.13 -10.91
CA LYS A 265 16.86 -2.04 -11.86
C LYS A 265 16.43 -0.76 -11.14
N TYR A 266 15.47 -0.86 -10.21
CA TYR A 266 14.95 0.29 -9.48
C TYR A 266 15.95 0.88 -8.46
N ILE A 267 16.84 0.07 -7.91
CA ILE A 267 17.94 0.58 -7.06
C ILE A 267 18.95 1.39 -7.91
N GLY A 268 19.15 1.01 -9.14
CA GLY A 268 20.15 1.64 -10.04
C GLY A 268 19.63 2.79 -10.89
N ALA A 269 18.32 3.02 -10.91
CA ALA A 269 17.70 4.13 -11.62
C ALA A 269 17.69 5.40 -10.75
#